data_09f05afc8f6d05f789903ff8ba276bd8
#
_entry.id   09f05afc8f6d05f789903ff8ba276bd8
#
_cell.length_a   1.000
_cell.length_b   1.000
_cell.length_c   1.000
_cell.angle_alpha   90.00
_cell.angle_beta   90.00
_cell.angle_gamma   90.00
#
_symmetry.space_group_name_H-M   'P 1'
#
loop_
_entity.id
_entity.type
_entity.pdbx_description
1 polymer ?
#
loop_
_entity_poly.entity_id
_entity_poly.type
_entity_poly.pdbx_seq_one_letter_code
_entity_poly.pdbx_strand_id
1 'polypeptide(L)'
;YLFKCIPTIIFALFFVSGYVYGKIAGTIKKFGDTIPMMQKELGTLASFFLICFFAFQFISVFGSSKIATVIAVICGGGLNGLGLPAPILMGLFVVLTAFINLFMGSANGKWALLASIFVPMFMIAGVNPASVQVAYRMGDGITNNICPTLAYLAILLGYAQQYEPRAKTGICIAYQLPYTLIAGGVWIVFLMIWIALGIPMGPGYAPTL
;
A
#
# COMPACT_ATOMS: atom_id res chain seq x y z
N TYR A 1 23.19 3.22 6.47
CA TYR A 1 22.96 4.67 6.70
C TYR A 1 22.16 5.33 5.56
N LEU A 2 22.41 4.99 4.28
CA LEU A 2 21.77 5.62 3.11
C LEU A 2 20.23 5.54 3.19
N PHE A 3 19.67 4.38 3.53
CA PHE A 3 18.21 4.19 3.62
C PHE A 3 17.52 5.08 4.66
N LYS A 4 18.23 5.47 5.73
CA LYS A 4 17.71 6.39 6.73
C LYS A 4 17.66 7.84 6.24
N CYS A 5 18.50 8.19 5.27
CA CYS A 5 18.57 9.52 4.67
C CYS A 5 17.63 9.72 3.48
N ILE A 6 17.01 8.65 2.95
CA ILE A 6 16.10 8.72 1.79
C ILE A 6 14.99 9.77 1.97
N PRO A 7 14.25 9.83 3.10
CA PRO A 7 13.20 10.84 3.27
C PRO A 7 13.75 12.27 3.18
N THR A 8 14.93 12.52 3.76
CA THR A 8 15.59 13.83 3.73
C THR A 8 16.05 14.19 2.32
N ILE A 9 16.57 13.23 1.57
CA ILE A 9 17.01 13.44 0.18
C ILE A 9 15.80 13.76 -0.70
N ILE A 10 14.71 13.00 -0.57
CA ILE A 10 13.46 13.23 -1.30
C ILE A 10 12.90 14.62 -0.97
N PHE A 11 12.83 14.97 0.32
CA PHE A 11 12.39 16.29 0.75
C PHE A 11 13.25 17.41 0.12
N ALA A 12 14.56 17.29 0.20
CA ALA A 12 15.47 18.29 -0.35
C ALA A 12 15.29 18.44 -1.87
N LEU A 13 15.16 17.33 -2.58
CA LEU A 13 14.96 17.31 -4.04
C LEU A 13 13.68 18.06 -4.43
N PHE A 14 12.55 17.72 -3.80
CA PHE A 14 11.27 18.36 -4.09
C PHE A 14 11.23 19.83 -3.61
N PHE A 15 11.83 20.12 -2.45
CA PHE A 15 11.87 21.47 -1.94
C PHE A 15 12.69 22.40 -2.84
N VAL A 16 13.89 21.97 -3.25
CA VAL A 16 14.75 22.78 -4.13
C VAL A 16 14.10 22.99 -5.49
N SER A 17 13.60 21.93 -6.12
CA SER A 17 12.94 22.03 -7.43
C SER A 17 11.69 22.91 -7.37
N GLY A 18 10.85 22.76 -6.34
CA GLY A 18 9.67 23.58 -6.11
C GLY A 18 10.00 25.06 -5.84
N TYR A 19 11.04 25.30 -5.05
CA TYR A 19 11.51 26.65 -4.76
C TYR A 19 12.04 27.36 -6.02
N VAL A 20 12.88 26.66 -6.81
CA VAL A 20 13.43 27.20 -8.06
C VAL A 20 12.30 27.51 -9.05
N TYR A 21 11.38 26.57 -9.23
CA TYR A 21 10.21 26.78 -10.08
C TYR A 21 9.37 27.97 -9.60
N GLY A 22 9.08 28.06 -8.30
CA GLY A 22 8.30 29.16 -7.74
C GLY A 22 8.97 30.52 -7.89
N LYS A 23 10.31 30.57 -7.84
CA LYS A 23 11.09 31.78 -8.15
C LYS A 23 10.97 32.21 -9.60
N ILE A 24 11.11 31.28 -10.55
CA ILE A 24 11.02 31.53 -11.99
C ILE A 24 9.60 31.93 -12.37
N ALA A 25 8.60 31.24 -11.81
CA ALA A 25 7.18 31.53 -12.05
C ALA A 25 6.68 32.81 -11.33
N GLY A 26 7.52 33.45 -10.51
CA GLY A 26 7.18 34.67 -9.79
C GLY A 26 6.21 34.49 -8.62
N THR A 27 5.89 33.27 -8.24
CA THR A 27 5.01 32.95 -7.11
C THR A 27 5.72 33.09 -5.76
N ILE A 28 7.04 32.88 -5.73
CA ILE A 28 7.90 33.03 -4.54
C ILE A 28 8.82 34.23 -4.74
N LYS A 29 8.60 35.31 -4.00
CA LYS A 29 9.45 36.50 -4.04
C LYS A 29 10.59 36.44 -3.01
N LYS A 30 10.28 36.00 -1.79
CA LYS A 30 11.22 35.85 -0.68
C LYS A 30 11.19 34.44 -0.14
N PHE A 31 12.27 33.98 0.48
CA PHE A 31 12.32 32.65 1.09
C PHE A 31 11.21 32.44 2.13
N GLY A 32 10.87 33.49 2.89
CA GLY A 32 9.77 33.43 3.86
C GLY A 32 8.39 33.13 3.28
N ASP A 33 8.17 33.35 1.99
CA ASP A 33 6.89 33.08 1.32
C ASP A 33 6.61 31.57 1.21
N THR A 34 7.63 30.73 1.38
CA THR A 34 7.49 29.27 1.39
C THR A 34 6.77 28.77 2.64
N ILE A 35 6.91 29.47 3.79
CA ILE A 35 6.35 29.03 5.06
C ILE A 35 4.82 28.99 5.03
N PRO A 36 4.10 30.06 4.62
CA PRO A 36 2.64 29.99 4.54
C PRO A 36 2.14 29.00 3.49
N MET A 37 2.90 28.78 2.40
CA MET A 37 2.56 27.73 1.42
C MET A 37 2.63 26.34 2.06
N MET A 38 3.71 26.04 2.79
CA MET A 38 3.84 24.76 3.51
C MET A 38 2.77 24.60 4.60
N GLN A 39 2.43 25.67 5.32
CA GLN A 39 1.36 25.64 6.34
C GLN A 39 0.00 25.33 5.73
N LYS A 40 -0.30 25.91 4.57
CA LYS A 40 -1.55 25.63 3.84
C LYS A 40 -1.64 24.14 3.45
N GLU A 41 -0.57 23.58 2.90
CA GLU A 41 -0.54 22.16 2.51
C GLU A 41 -0.59 21.22 3.73
N LEU A 42 0.11 21.55 4.83
CA LEU A 42 0.00 20.79 6.08
C LEU A 42 -1.43 20.82 6.64
N GLY A 43 -2.15 21.95 6.47
CA GLY A 43 -3.56 22.05 6.86
C GLY A 43 -4.45 21.03 6.13
N THR A 44 -4.16 20.70 4.88
CA THR A 44 -4.90 19.68 4.13
C THR A 44 -4.70 18.26 4.68
N LEU A 45 -3.58 18.03 5.38
CA LEU A 45 -3.25 16.75 6.00
C LEU A 45 -3.86 16.55 7.39
N ALA A 46 -4.61 17.53 7.94
CA ALA A 46 -5.18 17.44 9.28
C ALA A 46 -6.05 16.19 9.47
N SER A 47 -6.91 15.87 8.51
CA SER A 47 -7.74 14.66 8.54
C SER A 47 -6.90 13.38 8.52
N PHE A 48 -5.79 13.38 7.77
CA PHE A 48 -4.87 12.25 7.72
C PHE A 48 -4.20 12.03 9.09
N PHE A 49 -3.72 13.07 9.75
CA PHE A 49 -3.14 12.96 11.09
C PHE A 49 -4.14 12.43 12.12
N LEU A 50 -5.41 12.87 12.04
CA LEU A 50 -6.45 12.39 12.92
C LEU A 50 -6.71 10.87 12.72
N ILE A 51 -6.79 10.43 11.47
CA ILE A 51 -6.93 9.01 11.15
C ILE A 51 -5.72 8.22 11.66
N CYS A 52 -4.51 8.71 11.46
CA CYS A 52 -3.29 8.09 11.97
C CYS A 52 -3.31 7.98 13.49
N PHE A 53 -3.74 9.01 14.20
CA PHE A 53 -3.84 8.98 15.66
C PHE A 53 -4.73 7.84 16.16
N PHE A 54 -5.95 7.71 15.63
CA PHE A 54 -6.85 6.62 16.01
C PHE A 54 -6.35 5.26 15.56
N ALA A 55 -5.74 5.18 14.37
CA ALA A 55 -5.14 3.94 13.88
C ALA A 55 -4.02 3.45 14.81
N PHE A 56 -3.13 4.33 15.25
CA PHE A 56 -2.06 3.96 16.19
C PHE A 56 -2.60 3.57 17.57
N GLN A 57 -3.66 4.22 18.06
CA GLN A 57 -4.34 3.82 19.29
C GLN A 57 -4.90 2.40 19.16
N PHE A 58 -5.62 2.13 18.06
CA PHE A 58 -6.14 0.80 17.78
C PHE A 58 -5.03 -0.25 17.75
N ILE A 59 -3.94 0.00 17.00
CA ILE A 59 -2.80 -0.92 16.88
C ILE A 59 -2.18 -1.19 18.25
N SER A 60 -2.01 -0.16 19.06
CA SER A 60 -1.44 -0.26 20.41
C SER A 60 -2.30 -1.14 21.31
N VAL A 61 -3.62 -0.89 21.36
CA VAL A 61 -4.56 -1.70 22.16
C VAL A 61 -4.65 -3.12 21.62
N PHE A 62 -4.74 -3.28 20.30
CA PHE A 62 -4.84 -4.59 19.64
C PHE A 62 -3.56 -5.42 19.88
N GLY A 63 -2.39 -4.79 19.81
CA GLY A 63 -1.11 -5.44 20.14
C GLY A 63 -1.01 -5.85 21.62
N SER A 64 -1.45 -4.97 22.51
CA SER A 64 -1.44 -5.24 23.96
C SER A 64 -2.41 -6.35 24.36
N SER A 65 -3.54 -6.49 23.68
CA SER A 65 -4.56 -7.51 23.94
C SER A 65 -4.12 -8.93 23.58
N LYS A 66 -3.02 -9.08 22.83
CA LYS A 66 -2.53 -10.35 22.26
C LYS A 66 -3.54 -11.10 21.37
N ILE A 67 -4.68 -10.48 21.04
CA ILE A 67 -5.69 -11.08 20.16
C ILE A 67 -5.08 -11.42 18.80
N ALA A 68 -4.26 -10.51 18.23
CA ALA A 68 -3.54 -10.77 16.99
C ALA A 68 -2.68 -12.04 17.05
N THR A 69 -1.98 -12.25 18.16
CA THR A 69 -1.14 -13.45 18.38
C THR A 69 -2.00 -14.71 18.46
N VAL A 70 -3.12 -14.66 19.17
CA VAL A 70 -4.04 -15.81 19.28
C VAL A 70 -4.61 -16.18 17.90
N ILE A 71 -5.10 -15.20 17.15
CA ILE A 71 -5.59 -15.42 15.78
C ILE A 71 -4.46 -15.97 14.89
N ALA A 72 -3.26 -15.40 14.97
CA ALA A 72 -2.12 -15.84 14.18
C ALA A 72 -1.73 -17.30 14.48
N VAL A 73 -1.73 -17.71 15.76
CA VAL A 73 -1.42 -19.09 16.15
C VAL A 73 -2.48 -20.07 15.66
N ILE A 74 -3.77 -19.75 15.87
CA ILE A 74 -4.86 -20.62 15.44
C ILE A 74 -4.89 -20.75 13.90
N CYS A 75 -4.87 -19.62 13.21
CA CYS A 75 -4.92 -19.62 11.74
C CYS A 75 -3.62 -20.13 11.11
N GLY A 76 -2.45 -19.77 11.69
CA GLY A 76 -1.15 -20.24 11.20
C GLY A 76 -0.97 -21.75 11.40
N GLY A 77 -1.44 -22.30 12.53
CA GLY A 77 -1.47 -23.73 12.76
C GLY A 77 -2.39 -24.44 11.76
N GLY A 78 -3.57 -23.87 11.48
CA GLY A 78 -4.48 -24.38 10.45
C GLY A 78 -3.87 -24.35 9.06
N LEU A 79 -3.20 -23.27 8.67
CA LEU A 79 -2.50 -23.16 7.38
C LEU A 79 -1.37 -24.17 7.24
N ASN A 80 -0.61 -24.38 8.33
CA ASN A 80 0.46 -25.39 8.36
C ASN A 80 -0.09 -26.81 8.22
N GLY A 81 -1.26 -27.06 8.84
CA GLY A 81 -1.98 -28.34 8.71
C GLY A 81 -2.50 -28.63 7.29
N LEU A 82 -2.73 -27.59 6.47
CA LEU A 82 -3.11 -27.76 5.06
C LEU A 82 -1.95 -28.17 4.16
N GLY A 83 -0.70 -28.06 4.62
CA GLY A 83 0.49 -28.43 3.85
C GLY A 83 0.68 -27.64 2.56
N LEU A 84 0.08 -26.45 2.43
CA LEU A 84 0.19 -25.65 1.23
C LEU A 84 1.58 -25.01 1.11
N PRO A 85 2.23 -25.09 -0.06
CA PRO A 85 3.52 -24.48 -0.27
C PRO A 85 3.44 -22.94 -0.22
N ALA A 86 4.52 -22.31 0.25
CA ALA A 86 4.62 -20.84 0.41
C ALA A 86 4.16 -20.03 -0.83
N PRO A 87 4.48 -20.40 -2.08
CA PRO A 87 4.01 -19.68 -3.26
C PRO A 87 2.47 -19.60 -3.34
N ILE A 88 1.78 -20.70 -3.04
CA ILE A 88 0.30 -20.75 -3.10
C ILE A 88 -0.28 -19.87 -1.97
N LEU A 89 0.27 -19.98 -0.75
CA LEU A 89 -0.16 -19.15 0.37
C LEU A 89 -0.03 -17.66 0.06
N MET A 90 1.07 -17.25 -0.55
CA MET A 90 1.29 -15.86 -0.93
C MET A 90 0.37 -15.42 -2.07
N GLY A 91 0.13 -16.28 -3.06
CA GLY A 91 -0.85 -16.01 -4.12
C GLY A 91 -2.26 -15.76 -3.58
N LEU A 92 -2.72 -16.61 -2.66
CA LEU A 92 -4.02 -16.45 -1.99
C LEU A 92 -4.06 -15.15 -1.14
N PHE A 93 -2.95 -14.82 -0.50
CA PHE A 93 -2.86 -13.59 0.29
C PHE A 93 -2.90 -12.33 -0.59
N VAL A 94 -2.32 -12.36 -1.80
CA VAL A 94 -2.47 -11.30 -2.80
C VAL A 94 -3.94 -11.10 -3.15
N VAL A 95 -4.68 -12.18 -3.44
CA VAL A 95 -6.12 -12.11 -3.77
C VAL A 95 -6.92 -11.53 -2.61
N LEU A 96 -6.65 -11.99 -1.38
CA LEU A 96 -7.32 -11.49 -0.18
C LEU A 96 -7.07 -9.98 0.01
N THR A 97 -5.82 -9.56 -0.12
CA THR A 97 -5.45 -8.13 0.00
C THR A 97 -6.04 -7.28 -1.11
N ALA A 98 -6.10 -7.79 -2.33
CA ALA A 98 -6.75 -7.13 -3.46
C ALA A 98 -8.26 -6.91 -3.18
N PHE A 99 -8.92 -7.91 -2.61
CA PHE A 99 -10.33 -7.79 -2.23
C PHE A 99 -10.53 -6.75 -1.11
N ILE A 100 -9.72 -6.79 -0.06
CA ILE A 100 -9.78 -5.82 1.05
C ILE A 100 -9.53 -4.39 0.54
N ASN A 101 -8.66 -4.23 -0.45
CA ASN A 101 -8.33 -2.92 -1.02
C ASN A 101 -9.54 -2.22 -1.67
N LEU A 102 -10.51 -2.93 -2.18
CA LEU A 102 -11.73 -2.33 -2.74
C LEU A 102 -12.52 -1.54 -1.70
N PHE A 103 -12.41 -1.90 -0.42
CA PHE A 103 -13.11 -1.25 0.69
C PHE A 103 -12.24 -0.22 1.43
N MET A 104 -10.93 -0.43 1.45
CA MET A 104 -9.99 0.39 2.22
C MET A 104 -8.87 0.94 1.31
N GLY A 105 -9.02 2.15 0.81
CA GLY A 105 -8.04 2.78 -0.08
C GLY A 105 -6.72 3.19 0.57
N SER A 106 -6.63 3.27 1.92
CA SER A 106 -5.40 3.67 2.61
C SER A 106 -4.42 2.51 2.75
N ALA A 107 -3.36 2.50 1.95
CA ALA A 107 -2.33 1.46 1.98
C ALA A 107 -1.62 1.35 3.34
N ASN A 108 -1.26 2.47 3.96
CA ASN A 108 -0.51 2.45 5.22
C ASN A 108 -1.38 2.02 6.41
N GLY A 109 -2.61 2.55 6.50
CA GLY A 109 -3.55 2.16 7.56
C GLY A 109 -3.94 0.68 7.47
N LYS A 110 -4.20 0.20 6.27
CA LYS A 110 -4.50 -1.21 6.00
C LYS A 110 -3.32 -2.13 6.36
N TRP A 111 -2.08 -1.77 5.97
CA TRP A 111 -0.90 -2.54 6.32
C TRP A 111 -0.69 -2.63 7.84
N ALA A 112 -0.87 -1.51 8.54
CA ALA A 112 -0.73 -1.48 9.98
C ALA A 112 -1.67 -2.47 10.70
N LEU A 113 -2.91 -2.63 10.19
CA LEU A 113 -3.86 -3.61 10.70
C LEU A 113 -3.50 -5.04 10.29
N LEU A 114 -3.29 -5.27 9.01
CA LEU A 114 -3.07 -6.61 8.47
C LEU A 114 -1.73 -7.20 8.91
N ALA A 115 -0.67 -6.39 9.01
CA ALA A 115 0.65 -6.87 9.40
C ALA A 115 0.66 -7.49 10.80
N SER A 116 -0.10 -6.93 11.73
CA SER A 116 -0.15 -7.43 13.10
C SER A 116 -0.73 -8.85 13.22
N ILE A 117 -1.53 -9.27 12.24
CA ILE A 117 -2.17 -10.59 12.19
C ILE A 117 -1.43 -11.50 11.20
N PHE A 118 -1.27 -11.05 9.97
CA PHE A 118 -0.81 -11.92 8.87
C PHE A 118 0.68 -12.19 8.90
N VAL A 119 1.52 -11.24 9.35
CA VAL A 119 2.96 -11.47 9.43
C VAL A 119 3.28 -12.63 10.40
N PRO A 120 2.87 -12.61 11.68
CA PRO A 120 3.15 -13.73 12.58
C PRO A 120 2.47 -15.03 12.13
N MET A 121 1.28 -14.96 11.52
CA MET A 121 0.58 -16.13 11.00
C MET A 121 1.39 -16.84 9.88
N PHE A 122 1.89 -16.08 8.91
CA PHE A 122 2.69 -16.64 7.82
C PHE A 122 4.11 -17.03 8.25
N MET A 123 4.67 -16.37 9.27
CA MET A 123 5.93 -16.83 9.88
C MET A 123 5.81 -18.22 10.49
N ILE A 124 4.70 -18.55 11.15
CA ILE A 124 4.41 -19.90 11.64
C ILE A 124 4.34 -20.92 10.49
N ALA A 125 3.85 -20.48 9.31
CA ALA A 125 3.82 -21.30 8.09
C ALA A 125 5.16 -21.29 7.32
N GLY A 126 6.26 -20.77 7.89
CA GLY A 126 7.60 -20.78 7.29
C GLY A 126 7.85 -19.71 6.22
N VAL A 127 7.01 -18.68 6.12
CA VAL A 127 7.17 -17.59 5.15
C VAL A 127 7.88 -16.40 5.77
N ASN A 128 8.83 -15.83 5.05
CA ASN A 128 9.56 -14.65 5.51
C ASN A 128 8.66 -13.40 5.52
N PRO A 129 8.73 -12.53 6.55
CA PRO A 129 7.97 -11.27 6.60
C PRO A 129 8.13 -10.37 5.37
N ALA A 130 9.30 -10.39 4.73
CA ALA A 130 9.53 -9.65 3.49
C ALA A 130 8.60 -10.11 2.36
N SER A 131 8.39 -11.43 2.21
CA SER A 131 7.48 -12.01 1.23
C SER A 131 6.02 -11.62 1.52
N VAL A 132 5.63 -11.61 2.79
CA VAL A 132 4.29 -11.17 3.21
C VAL A 132 4.05 -9.71 2.84
N GLN A 133 5.05 -8.84 3.07
CA GLN A 133 4.94 -7.43 2.73
C GLN A 133 4.86 -7.21 1.21
N VAL A 134 5.66 -7.94 0.42
CA VAL A 134 5.61 -7.86 -1.04
C VAL A 134 4.25 -8.33 -1.55
N ALA A 135 3.75 -9.48 -1.10
CA ALA A 135 2.44 -9.99 -1.47
C ALA A 135 1.32 -9.00 -1.12
N TYR A 136 1.37 -8.39 0.07
CA TYR A 136 0.45 -7.33 0.45
C TYR A 136 0.48 -6.16 -0.53
N ARG A 137 1.69 -5.65 -0.87
CA ARG A 137 1.84 -4.52 -1.79
C ARG A 137 1.38 -4.81 -3.20
N MET A 138 1.57 -6.06 -3.66
CA MET A 138 1.04 -6.48 -4.96
C MET A 138 -0.49 -6.49 -4.96
N GLY A 139 -1.13 -7.07 -3.94
CA GLY A 139 -2.59 -7.07 -3.82
C GLY A 139 -3.18 -5.67 -3.70
N ASP A 140 -2.53 -4.80 -2.93
CA ASP A 140 -2.88 -3.39 -2.82
C ASP A 140 -2.78 -2.67 -4.19
N GLY A 141 -1.67 -2.87 -4.89
CA GLY A 141 -1.40 -2.19 -6.17
C GLY A 141 -2.33 -2.61 -7.30
N ILE A 142 -2.68 -3.90 -7.39
CA ILE A 142 -3.50 -4.47 -8.47
C ILE A 142 -4.86 -3.77 -8.56
N THR A 143 -5.52 -3.53 -7.43
CA THR A 143 -6.91 -3.04 -7.40
C THR A 143 -7.02 -1.53 -7.15
N ASN A 144 -5.90 -0.80 -7.06
CA ASN A 144 -5.91 0.64 -6.90
C ASN A 144 -6.65 1.37 -8.02
N ASN A 145 -6.57 0.85 -9.26
CA ASN A 145 -7.20 1.45 -10.42
C ASN A 145 -8.74 1.43 -10.34
N ILE A 146 -9.31 0.42 -9.71
CA ILE A 146 -10.76 0.20 -9.61
C ILE A 146 -11.30 0.53 -8.22
N CYS A 147 -10.46 0.96 -7.27
CA CYS A 147 -10.85 1.26 -5.91
C CYS A 147 -11.60 2.61 -5.85
N PRO A 148 -12.90 2.62 -5.51
CA PRO A 148 -13.71 3.85 -5.52
C PRO A 148 -13.34 4.81 -4.39
N THR A 149 -12.66 4.34 -3.35
CA THR A 149 -12.25 5.14 -2.19
C THR A 149 -10.94 5.88 -2.40
N LEU A 150 -10.23 5.62 -3.50
CA LEU A 150 -8.99 6.30 -3.84
C LEU A 150 -9.23 7.59 -4.64
N ALA A 151 -8.56 8.65 -4.24
CA ALA A 151 -8.61 9.95 -4.91
C ALA A 151 -8.20 9.91 -6.40
N TYR A 152 -7.36 8.95 -6.78
CA TYR A 152 -6.91 8.79 -8.16
C TYR A 152 -8.05 8.48 -9.13
N LEU A 153 -9.06 7.70 -8.71
CA LEU A 153 -10.23 7.43 -9.55
C LEU A 153 -11.06 8.69 -9.77
N ALA A 154 -11.18 9.56 -8.76
CA ALA A 154 -11.88 10.84 -8.89
C ALA A 154 -11.14 11.79 -9.85
N ILE A 155 -9.81 11.83 -9.80
CA ILE A 155 -8.98 12.62 -10.73
C ILE A 155 -9.16 12.09 -12.16
N LEU A 156 -9.06 10.77 -12.35
CA LEU A 156 -9.28 10.13 -13.66
C LEU A 156 -10.66 10.47 -14.23
N LEU A 157 -11.69 10.39 -13.38
CA LEU A 157 -13.05 10.73 -13.77
C LEU A 157 -13.15 12.19 -14.21
N GLY A 158 -12.52 13.13 -13.49
CA GLY A 158 -12.47 14.54 -13.86
C GLY A 158 -11.85 14.78 -15.25
N TYR A 159 -10.78 14.07 -15.58
CA TYR A 159 -10.20 14.12 -16.92
C TYR A 159 -11.08 13.44 -17.96
N ALA A 160 -11.65 12.27 -17.66
CA ALA A 160 -12.54 11.57 -18.59
C ALA A 160 -13.77 12.42 -18.96
N GLN A 161 -14.33 13.18 -18.03
CA GLN A 161 -15.48 14.05 -18.25
C GLN A 161 -15.18 15.26 -19.16
N GLN A 162 -13.92 15.62 -19.35
CA GLN A 162 -13.53 16.66 -20.33
C GLN A 162 -13.73 16.18 -21.78
N TYR A 163 -13.63 14.87 -22.01
CA TYR A 163 -13.79 14.25 -23.34
C TYR A 163 -15.18 13.63 -23.52
N GLU A 164 -15.72 13.01 -22.48
CA GLU A 164 -17.04 12.38 -22.47
C GLU A 164 -17.82 12.85 -21.22
N PRO A 165 -18.68 13.88 -21.37
CA PRO A 165 -19.41 14.46 -20.23
C PRO A 165 -20.33 13.46 -19.49
N ARG A 166 -20.67 12.34 -20.15
CA ARG A 166 -21.49 11.28 -19.54
C ARG A 166 -20.67 10.24 -18.78
N ALA A 167 -19.36 10.39 -18.72
CA ALA A 167 -18.51 9.48 -17.97
C ALA A 167 -18.89 9.46 -16.49
N LYS A 168 -19.14 8.26 -15.96
CA LYS A 168 -19.46 8.01 -14.55
C LYS A 168 -18.41 7.08 -13.95
N THR A 169 -18.26 7.14 -12.64
CA THR A 169 -17.30 6.28 -11.89
C THR A 169 -17.42 4.80 -12.28
N GLY A 170 -18.64 4.28 -12.38
CA GLY A 170 -18.89 2.90 -12.77
C GLY A 170 -18.39 2.55 -14.18
N ILE A 171 -18.48 3.49 -15.12
CA ILE A 171 -17.97 3.31 -16.49
C ILE A 171 -16.44 3.25 -16.48
N CYS A 172 -15.79 4.14 -15.72
CA CYS A 172 -14.32 4.12 -15.57
C CYS A 172 -13.84 2.80 -14.95
N ILE A 173 -14.53 2.31 -13.92
CA ILE A 173 -14.23 1.02 -13.28
C ILE A 173 -14.43 -0.12 -14.28
N ALA A 174 -15.53 -0.13 -15.05
CA ALA A 174 -15.82 -1.19 -16.00
C ALA A 174 -14.75 -1.30 -17.10
N TYR A 175 -14.23 -0.17 -17.58
CA TYR A 175 -13.14 -0.17 -18.57
C TYR A 175 -11.80 -0.62 -17.97
N GLN A 176 -11.54 -0.35 -16.71
CA GLN A 176 -10.29 -0.73 -16.04
C GLN A 176 -10.30 -2.19 -15.51
N LEU A 177 -11.49 -2.76 -15.28
CA LEU A 177 -11.64 -4.08 -14.68
C LEU A 177 -10.91 -5.19 -15.47
N PRO A 178 -11.02 -5.30 -16.82
CA PRO A 178 -10.28 -6.32 -17.56
C PRO A 178 -8.77 -6.22 -17.39
N TYR A 179 -8.25 -4.99 -17.44
CA TYR A 179 -6.81 -4.75 -17.24
C TYR A 179 -6.37 -5.12 -15.84
N THR A 180 -7.16 -4.79 -14.82
CA THR A 180 -6.89 -5.14 -13.43
C THR A 180 -6.86 -6.65 -13.24
N LEU A 181 -7.80 -7.39 -13.84
CA LEU A 181 -7.85 -8.86 -13.74
C LEU A 181 -6.66 -9.51 -14.44
N ILE A 182 -6.33 -9.07 -15.65
CA ILE A 182 -5.20 -9.61 -16.41
C ILE A 182 -3.88 -9.29 -15.72
N ALA A 183 -3.64 -8.02 -15.38
CA ALA A 183 -2.44 -7.61 -14.67
C ALA A 183 -2.31 -8.30 -13.31
N GLY A 184 -3.43 -8.42 -12.58
CA GLY A 184 -3.47 -9.12 -11.31
C GLY A 184 -3.09 -10.59 -11.43
N GLY A 185 -3.64 -11.28 -12.42
CA GLY A 185 -3.30 -12.68 -12.70
C GLY A 185 -1.80 -12.85 -13.03
N VAL A 186 -1.27 -11.99 -13.91
CA VAL A 186 0.16 -12.01 -14.26
C VAL A 186 1.03 -11.76 -13.03
N TRP A 187 0.69 -10.80 -12.18
CA TRP A 187 1.46 -10.48 -10.98
C TRP A 187 1.42 -11.60 -9.95
N ILE A 188 0.28 -12.24 -9.75
CA ILE A 188 0.15 -13.39 -8.84
C ILE A 188 1.03 -14.53 -9.31
N VAL A 189 0.94 -14.89 -10.60
CA VAL A 189 1.76 -15.97 -11.19
C VAL A 189 3.24 -15.62 -11.09
N PHE A 190 3.61 -14.39 -11.39
CA PHE A 190 4.99 -13.92 -11.26
C PHE A 190 5.51 -14.07 -9.82
N LEU A 191 4.75 -13.64 -8.81
CA LEU A 191 5.13 -13.79 -7.41
C LEU A 191 5.28 -15.26 -7.01
N MET A 192 4.34 -16.12 -7.44
CA MET A 192 4.38 -17.54 -7.13
C MET A 192 5.65 -18.19 -7.73
N ILE A 193 5.98 -17.87 -8.98
CA ILE A 193 7.21 -18.36 -9.63
C ILE A 193 8.45 -17.82 -8.91
N TRP A 194 8.46 -16.54 -8.54
CA TRP A 194 9.58 -15.90 -7.85
C TRP A 194 9.89 -16.59 -6.51
N ILE A 195 8.85 -16.87 -5.73
CA ILE A 195 8.99 -17.58 -4.45
C ILE A 195 9.38 -19.05 -4.67
N ALA A 196 8.81 -19.71 -5.66
CA ALA A 196 9.12 -21.12 -5.99
C ALA A 196 10.58 -21.30 -6.42
N LEU A 197 11.16 -20.31 -7.10
CA LEU A 197 12.58 -20.29 -7.48
C LEU A 197 13.51 -19.93 -6.33
N GLY A 198 12.98 -19.57 -5.15
CA GLY A 198 13.79 -19.18 -3.99
C GLY A 198 14.54 -17.84 -4.14
N ILE A 199 14.12 -17.00 -5.09
CA ILE A 199 14.80 -15.72 -5.39
C ILE A 199 14.54 -14.75 -4.22
N PRO A 200 15.59 -14.08 -3.69
CA PRO A 200 15.44 -13.14 -2.58
C PRO A 200 14.44 -12.01 -2.90
N MET A 201 13.64 -11.62 -1.90
CA MET A 201 12.72 -10.48 -1.98
C MET A 201 13.41 -9.13 -1.86
N GLY A 202 14.69 -9.15 -1.46
CA GLY A 202 15.54 -7.99 -1.29
C GLY A 202 16.92 -8.41 -0.81
N PRO A 203 17.88 -7.49 -0.68
CA PRO A 203 19.23 -7.82 -0.25
C PRO A 203 19.23 -8.52 1.13
N GLY A 204 19.56 -9.83 1.15
CA GLY A 204 19.65 -10.63 2.37
C GLY A 204 18.33 -11.22 2.89
N TYR A 205 17.22 -11.12 2.13
CA TYR A 205 15.92 -11.64 2.54
C TYR A 205 15.45 -12.78 1.62
N ALA A 206 15.63 -14.02 2.06
CA ALA A 206 15.08 -15.19 1.39
C ALA A 206 13.52 -15.17 1.44
N PRO A 207 12.82 -15.79 0.48
CA PRO A 207 11.35 -15.78 0.45
C PRO A 207 10.71 -16.62 1.57
N THR A 208 11.42 -17.63 2.06
CA THR A 208 11.01 -18.51 3.17
C THR A 208 11.99 -18.37 4.34
N LEU A 209 11.57 -18.79 5.53
CA LEU A 209 12.38 -18.82 6.75
C LEU A 209 13.28 -20.04 6.78
#